data_db77052078dea9017c59f36957224e3a
#
_entry.id   db77052078dea9017c59f36957224e3a
#
_cell.length_a   1.000
_cell.length_b   1.000
_cell.length_c   1.000
_cell.angle_alpha   90.00
_cell.angle_beta   90.00
_cell.angle_gamma   90.00
#
_symmetry.space_group_name_H-M   'P 1'
#
loop_
_entity.id
_entity.type
_entity.pdbx_description
1 polymer ?
#
loop_
_entity_poly.entity_id
_entity_poly.type
_entity_poly.pdbx_seq_one_letter_code
_entity_poly.pdbx_strand_id
1 'polypeptide(L)'
;MTRLPLIAALSFLLAGPALAQDQSFALMLGNRQLGTLSFDGSGANTHLLSRLDNTPLSVADGTFEATSRASGNTVEYLGQNRGSKNRDIMITRQGAAVGAVSVSPADEMTELSDVAKVPAGTLTTAEVFGVLANGKTCPNPLTMYDGRRVVQLATTAMDTSGDTVTCQMSYRVTAGKGHLSPFNFKSLAMTAIYTTGALSQVTVSAGGFDVNLVRQ
;
A
#
# COMPACT_ATOMS: atom_id res chain seq x y z
N MET A 1 -48.37 -16.93 47.99
CA MET A 1 -47.00 -17.13 47.52
C MET A 1 -46.97 -16.99 46.00
N THR A 2 -46.82 -15.79 45.55
CA THR A 2 -46.89 -15.45 44.08
C THR A 2 -45.49 -15.33 43.53
N ARG A 3 -45.09 -16.22 42.60
CA ARG A 3 -43.77 -16.20 41.93
C ARG A 3 -43.85 -15.35 40.66
N LEU A 4 -43.08 -14.23 40.58
CA LEU A 4 -42.87 -13.47 39.36
C LEU A 4 -41.82 -14.17 38.51
N PRO A 5 -41.99 -14.29 37.18
CA PRO A 5 -40.95 -14.73 36.28
C PRO A 5 -40.05 -13.55 35.92
N LEU A 6 -38.73 -13.75 36.07
CA LEU A 6 -37.67 -12.84 35.61
C LEU A 6 -37.52 -13.01 34.10
N ILE A 7 -37.90 -12.01 33.31
CA ILE A 7 -37.67 -11.98 31.87
C ILE A 7 -36.24 -11.36 31.64
N ALA A 8 -35.30 -12.19 31.29
CA ALA A 8 -33.95 -11.73 30.85
C ALA A 8 -34.04 -11.25 29.41
N ALA A 9 -33.95 -9.94 29.21
CA ALA A 9 -33.86 -9.33 27.89
C ALA A 9 -32.44 -9.54 27.33
N LEU A 10 -32.29 -10.41 26.32
CA LEU A 10 -31.05 -10.66 25.61
C LEU A 10 -30.86 -9.56 24.53
N SER A 11 -30.02 -8.57 24.82
CA SER A 11 -29.68 -7.49 23.88
C SER A 11 -28.69 -8.02 22.84
N PHE A 12 -29.17 -8.33 21.62
CA PHE A 12 -28.30 -8.59 20.46
C PHE A 12 -27.67 -7.30 19.99
N LEU A 13 -26.39 -7.13 20.27
CA LEU A 13 -25.54 -6.12 19.61
C LEU A 13 -25.36 -6.53 18.15
N LEU A 14 -26.08 -5.89 17.24
CA LEU A 14 -25.86 -5.97 15.81
C LEU A 14 -24.53 -5.27 15.51
N ALA A 15 -23.44 -6.05 15.39
CA ALA A 15 -22.22 -5.57 14.76
C ALA A 15 -22.53 -5.36 13.27
N GLY A 16 -22.79 -4.12 12.88
CA GLY A 16 -22.91 -3.74 11.47
C GLY A 16 -21.61 -4.03 10.71
N PRO A 17 -21.67 -4.37 9.41
CA PRO A 17 -20.46 -4.49 8.58
C PRO A 17 -19.72 -3.16 8.61
N ALA A 18 -18.45 -3.19 9.00
CA ALA A 18 -17.57 -2.03 8.84
C ALA A 18 -17.44 -1.77 7.34
N LEU A 19 -18.10 -0.73 6.83
CA LEU A 19 -17.92 -0.27 5.47
C LEU A 19 -16.46 0.14 5.32
N ALA A 20 -15.78 -0.40 4.31
CA ALA A 20 -14.47 0.08 3.90
C ALA A 20 -14.62 1.57 3.60
N GLN A 21 -13.94 2.42 4.34
CA GLN A 21 -14.06 3.86 4.20
C GLN A 21 -13.05 4.30 3.14
N ASP A 22 -13.51 4.94 2.08
CA ASP A 22 -12.63 5.57 1.10
C ASP A 22 -11.69 6.52 1.81
N GLN A 23 -10.39 6.32 1.61
CA GLN A 23 -9.35 7.12 2.22
C GLN A 23 -8.69 7.96 1.13
N SER A 24 -8.62 9.27 1.34
CA SER A 24 -8.01 10.22 0.42
C SER A 24 -6.80 10.89 1.06
N PHE A 25 -5.74 11.07 0.25
CA PHE A 25 -4.49 11.69 0.65
C PHE A 25 -4.06 12.70 -0.41
N ALA A 26 -3.56 13.87 0.03
CA ALA A 26 -2.81 14.78 -0.83
C ALA A 26 -1.35 14.31 -0.92
N LEU A 27 -0.80 14.27 -2.13
CA LEU A 27 0.64 14.07 -2.37
C LEU A 27 1.31 15.44 -2.39
N MET A 28 2.25 15.68 -1.47
CA MET A 28 2.88 16.99 -1.25
C MET A 28 4.39 16.91 -1.41
N LEU A 29 4.98 17.92 -2.03
CA LEU A 29 6.42 18.20 -2.03
C LEU A 29 6.61 19.59 -1.39
N GLY A 30 7.05 19.63 -0.13
CA GLY A 30 6.97 20.85 0.67
C GLY A 30 5.52 21.36 0.74
N ASN A 31 5.29 22.62 0.33
CA ASN A 31 3.95 23.22 0.31
C ASN A 31 3.20 23.02 -1.02
N ARG A 32 3.81 22.35 -2.01
CA ARG A 32 3.20 22.13 -3.32
C ARG A 32 2.46 20.80 -3.34
N GLN A 33 1.18 20.82 -3.64
CA GLN A 33 0.44 19.60 -3.94
C GLN A 33 0.81 19.11 -5.33
N LEU A 34 1.29 17.87 -5.41
CA LEU A 34 1.66 17.19 -6.65
C LEU A 34 0.49 16.44 -7.27
N GLY A 35 -0.50 16.06 -6.45
CA GLY A 35 -1.64 15.25 -6.85
C GLY A 35 -2.37 14.64 -5.67
N THR A 36 -3.06 13.54 -5.93
CA THR A 36 -3.88 12.83 -4.93
C THR A 36 -3.62 11.32 -4.98
N LEU A 37 -3.91 10.66 -3.85
CA LEU A 37 -3.97 9.22 -3.75
C LEU A 37 -5.26 8.85 -3.03
N SER A 38 -6.05 7.96 -3.62
CA SER A 38 -7.21 7.35 -2.97
C SER A 38 -6.98 5.85 -2.77
N PHE A 39 -7.54 5.34 -1.69
CA PHE A 39 -7.47 3.94 -1.34
C PHE A 39 -8.78 3.49 -0.73
N ASP A 40 -9.27 2.34 -1.17
CA ASP A 40 -10.38 1.62 -0.57
C ASP A 40 -10.07 0.13 -0.46
N GLY A 41 -10.81 -0.55 0.41
CA GLY A 41 -10.75 -2.00 0.58
C GLY A 41 -9.98 -2.47 1.80
N SER A 42 -9.88 -3.79 1.89
CA SER A 42 -9.20 -4.48 2.98
C SER A 42 -8.69 -5.85 2.57
N GLY A 43 -7.63 -6.32 3.25
CA GLY A 43 -6.99 -7.60 2.94
C GLY A 43 -6.53 -7.66 1.48
N ALA A 44 -6.99 -8.65 0.75
CA ALA A 44 -6.67 -8.83 -0.67
C ALA A 44 -7.73 -8.26 -1.63
N ASN A 45 -8.75 -7.56 -1.11
CA ASN A 45 -9.72 -6.83 -1.94
C ASN A 45 -9.47 -5.34 -1.77
N THR A 46 -8.65 -4.76 -2.63
CA THR A 46 -8.15 -3.39 -2.51
C THR A 46 -8.14 -2.68 -3.84
N HIS A 47 -8.34 -1.37 -3.78
CA HIS A 47 -8.17 -0.45 -4.90
C HIS A 47 -7.35 0.76 -4.45
N LEU A 48 -6.32 1.06 -5.20
CA LEU A 48 -5.40 2.18 -4.99
C LEU A 48 -5.31 2.98 -6.27
N LEU A 49 -5.56 4.29 -6.21
CA LEU A 49 -5.43 5.18 -7.34
C LEU A 49 -4.60 6.40 -6.94
N SER A 50 -3.47 6.59 -7.60
CA SER A 50 -2.63 7.79 -7.49
C SER A 50 -2.71 8.60 -8.79
N ARG A 51 -2.91 9.90 -8.67
CA ARG A 51 -2.88 10.86 -9.79
C ARG A 51 -1.89 11.96 -9.48
N LEU A 52 -0.93 12.15 -10.36
CA LEU A 52 0.05 13.23 -10.33
C LEU A 52 -0.20 14.12 -11.54
N ASP A 53 -0.43 15.39 -11.34
CA ASP A 53 -0.76 16.37 -12.39
C ASP A 53 -0.04 17.72 -12.21
N ASN A 54 0.81 17.83 -11.20
CA ASN A 54 1.51 19.07 -10.86
C ASN A 54 2.94 18.82 -10.37
N THR A 55 3.61 17.81 -10.96
CA THR A 55 5.01 17.54 -10.61
C THR A 55 5.95 18.59 -11.23
N PRO A 56 7.10 18.86 -10.61
CA PRO A 56 8.08 19.76 -11.20
C PRO A 56 8.44 19.33 -12.63
N LEU A 57 8.32 20.26 -13.60
CA LEU A 57 8.57 20.03 -15.03
C LEU A 57 7.69 18.92 -15.64
N SER A 58 6.59 18.55 -15.00
CA SER A 58 5.68 17.44 -15.39
C SER A 58 6.37 16.09 -15.62
N VAL A 59 7.56 15.88 -15.01
CA VAL A 59 8.40 14.69 -15.28
C VAL A 59 7.80 13.38 -14.74
N ALA A 60 6.87 13.47 -13.80
CA ALA A 60 6.20 12.32 -13.19
C ALA A 60 4.67 12.41 -13.26
N ASP A 61 4.12 13.34 -14.06
CA ASP A 61 2.67 13.45 -14.22
C ASP A 61 2.11 12.17 -14.85
N GLY A 62 0.96 11.74 -14.35
CA GLY A 62 0.31 10.52 -14.78
C GLY A 62 -0.53 9.87 -13.69
N THR A 63 -0.99 8.67 -13.95
CA THR A 63 -1.77 7.87 -13.01
C THR A 63 -1.12 6.53 -12.75
N PHE A 64 -1.24 6.07 -11.52
CA PHE A 64 -0.99 4.69 -11.14
C PHE A 64 -2.26 4.15 -10.47
N GLU A 65 -2.82 3.10 -11.03
CA GLU A 65 -3.97 2.40 -10.50
C GLU A 65 -3.60 0.96 -10.20
N ALA A 66 -4.00 0.45 -9.05
CA ALA A 66 -3.75 -0.92 -8.65
C ALA A 66 -4.98 -1.51 -7.98
N THR A 67 -5.43 -2.65 -8.48
CA THR A 67 -6.52 -3.42 -7.89
C THR A 67 -6.03 -4.80 -7.50
N SER A 68 -6.47 -5.29 -6.34
CA SER A 68 -6.34 -6.69 -5.94
C SER A 68 -7.72 -7.25 -5.66
N ARG A 69 -7.96 -8.49 -6.07
CA ARG A 69 -9.22 -9.20 -5.83
C ARG A 69 -8.93 -10.62 -5.38
N ALA A 70 -9.54 -11.01 -4.25
CA ALA A 70 -9.47 -12.37 -3.74
C ALA A 70 -10.67 -13.18 -4.23
N SER A 71 -10.41 -14.42 -4.67
CA SER A 71 -11.41 -15.44 -4.95
C SER A 71 -10.91 -16.77 -4.38
N GLY A 72 -11.47 -17.18 -3.25
CA GLY A 72 -10.97 -18.33 -2.51
C GLY A 72 -9.52 -18.15 -2.08
N ASN A 73 -8.63 -19.05 -2.52
CA ASN A 73 -7.19 -19.00 -2.22
C ASN A 73 -6.36 -18.26 -3.29
N THR A 74 -7.03 -17.68 -4.29
CA THR A 74 -6.39 -16.96 -5.39
C THR A 74 -6.56 -15.46 -5.19
N VAL A 75 -5.49 -14.70 -5.43
CA VAL A 75 -5.50 -13.24 -5.49
C VAL A 75 -5.04 -12.83 -6.88
N GLU A 76 -5.86 -12.04 -7.56
CA GLU A 76 -5.54 -11.41 -8.84
C GLU A 76 -5.23 -9.93 -8.60
N TYR A 77 -4.09 -9.49 -9.08
CA TYR A 77 -3.64 -8.10 -9.04
C TYR A 77 -3.49 -7.55 -10.45
N LEU A 78 -3.97 -6.33 -10.66
CA LEU A 78 -3.70 -5.53 -11.84
C LEU A 78 -3.15 -4.17 -11.41
N GLY A 79 -1.93 -3.86 -11.82
CA GLY A 79 -1.29 -2.56 -11.66
C GLY A 79 -1.13 -1.88 -13.01
N GLN A 80 -1.62 -0.65 -13.14
CA GLN A 80 -1.59 0.11 -14.37
C GLN A 80 -0.90 1.46 -14.15
N ASN A 81 0.13 1.73 -14.94
CA ASN A 81 0.79 3.03 -14.96
C ASN A 81 0.51 3.72 -16.29
N ARG A 82 0.10 4.99 -16.24
CA ARG A 82 -0.17 5.84 -17.40
C ARG A 82 0.51 7.19 -17.21
N GLY A 83 1.39 7.56 -18.14
CA GLY A 83 2.18 8.79 -18.06
C GLY A 83 3.31 8.77 -19.07
N SER A 84 4.50 9.18 -18.67
CA SER A 84 5.70 9.12 -19.52
C SER A 84 6.03 7.69 -20.01
N LYS A 85 5.62 6.67 -19.26
CA LYS A 85 5.65 5.26 -19.65
C LYS A 85 4.33 4.60 -19.26
N ASN A 86 3.72 3.92 -20.22
CA ASN A 86 2.54 3.09 -19.95
C ASN A 86 3.00 1.67 -19.62
N ARG A 87 2.43 1.11 -18.57
CA ARG A 87 2.73 -0.26 -18.15
C ARG A 87 1.53 -0.90 -17.48
N ASP A 88 1.27 -2.15 -17.83
CA ASP A 88 0.32 -3.02 -17.15
C ASP A 88 1.07 -4.20 -16.54
N ILE A 89 0.76 -4.52 -15.30
CA ILE A 89 1.32 -5.64 -14.56
C ILE A 89 0.17 -6.45 -14.00
N MET A 90 0.09 -7.72 -14.38
CA MET A 90 -0.85 -8.66 -13.79
C MET A 90 -0.07 -9.69 -12.96
N ILE A 91 -0.54 -9.94 -11.75
CA ILE A 91 0.03 -10.95 -10.85
C ILE A 91 -1.10 -11.84 -10.37
N THR A 92 -0.93 -13.14 -10.49
CA THR A 92 -1.81 -14.12 -9.86
C THR A 92 -1.04 -14.82 -8.74
N ARG A 93 -1.59 -14.79 -7.54
CA ARG A 93 -1.04 -15.47 -6.37
C ARG A 93 -2.01 -16.54 -5.89
N GLN A 94 -1.48 -17.72 -5.55
CA GLN A 94 -2.23 -18.80 -4.91
C GLN A 94 -1.67 -19.04 -3.50
N GLY A 95 -2.47 -18.72 -2.49
CA GLY A 95 -2.01 -18.71 -1.13
C GLY A 95 -0.83 -17.75 -0.96
N ALA A 96 0.32 -18.29 -0.49
CA ALA A 96 1.54 -17.52 -0.31
C ALA A 96 2.43 -17.40 -1.57
N ALA A 97 2.18 -18.19 -2.61
CA ALA A 97 3.05 -18.28 -3.78
C ALA A 97 2.53 -17.43 -4.95
N VAL A 98 3.42 -16.74 -5.64
CA VAL A 98 3.12 -16.11 -6.93
C VAL A 98 3.10 -17.21 -7.99
N GLY A 99 1.94 -17.41 -8.64
CA GLY A 99 1.74 -18.45 -9.66
C GLY A 99 1.96 -17.95 -11.08
N ALA A 100 1.66 -16.67 -11.35
CA ALA A 100 1.86 -16.08 -12.66
C ALA A 100 2.14 -14.58 -12.56
N VAL A 101 2.89 -14.05 -13.51
CA VAL A 101 3.11 -12.62 -13.71
C VAL A 101 3.14 -12.32 -15.20
N SER A 102 2.51 -11.20 -15.59
CA SER A 102 2.59 -10.65 -16.94
C SER A 102 2.91 -9.17 -16.85
N VAL A 103 3.81 -8.70 -17.70
CA VAL A 103 4.21 -7.29 -17.79
C VAL A 103 4.08 -6.85 -19.24
N SER A 104 3.37 -5.76 -19.46
CA SER A 104 3.20 -5.14 -20.77
C SER A 104 3.63 -3.67 -20.71
N PRO A 105 4.43 -3.17 -21.66
CA PRO A 105 5.02 -3.91 -22.79
C PRO A 105 6.07 -4.93 -22.36
N ALA A 106 6.37 -5.90 -23.22
CA ALA A 106 7.24 -7.04 -22.89
C ALA A 106 8.70 -6.67 -22.60
N ASP A 107 9.19 -5.55 -23.16
CA ASP A 107 10.53 -4.99 -22.89
C ASP A 107 10.69 -4.45 -21.45
N GLU A 108 9.59 -4.28 -20.73
CA GLU A 108 9.57 -3.92 -19.31
C GLU A 108 9.64 -5.16 -18.37
N MET A 109 9.65 -6.38 -18.91
CA MET A 109 9.88 -7.60 -18.12
C MET A 109 11.30 -7.59 -17.52
N THR A 110 11.44 -8.27 -16.39
CA THR A 110 12.71 -8.40 -15.65
C THR A 110 12.96 -9.87 -15.29
N GLU A 111 14.11 -10.16 -14.70
CA GLU A 111 14.39 -11.49 -14.15
C GLU A 111 13.34 -11.97 -13.12
N LEU A 112 12.67 -11.01 -12.45
CA LEU A 112 11.61 -11.28 -11.49
C LEU A 112 10.24 -11.49 -12.14
N SER A 113 10.14 -11.42 -13.45
CA SER A 113 8.99 -11.93 -14.20
C SER A 113 8.99 -13.48 -14.26
N ASP A 114 10.10 -14.12 -13.85
CA ASP A 114 10.16 -15.54 -13.51
C ASP A 114 9.67 -15.75 -12.08
N VAL A 115 8.47 -16.32 -11.93
CA VAL A 115 7.81 -16.49 -10.63
C VAL A 115 8.61 -17.37 -9.65
N ALA A 116 9.47 -18.26 -10.14
CA ALA A 116 10.34 -19.08 -9.31
C ALA A 116 11.36 -18.27 -8.49
N LYS A 117 11.62 -17.02 -8.90
CA LYS A 117 12.54 -16.10 -8.22
C LYS A 117 11.83 -15.19 -7.20
N VAL A 118 10.50 -15.27 -7.10
CA VAL A 118 9.72 -14.45 -6.19
C VAL A 118 9.52 -15.19 -4.87
N PRO A 119 9.92 -14.62 -3.72
CA PRO A 119 9.71 -15.23 -2.42
C PRO A 119 8.22 -15.46 -2.14
N ALA A 120 7.90 -16.55 -1.45
CA ALA A 120 6.57 -16.79 -0.93
C ALA A 120 6.20 -15.75 0.15
N GLY A 121 4.90 -15.49 0.33
CA GLY A 121 4.41 -14.54 1.35
C GLY A 121 4.51 -13.08 0.93
N THR A 122 4.81 -12.80 -0.34
CA THR A 122 4.79 -11.42 -0.84
C THR A 122 3.36 -10.90 -0.98
N LEU A 123 3.18 -9.62 -0.67
CA LEU A 123 1.95 -8.85 -0.90
C LEU A 123 2.09 -8.00 -2.16
N THR A 124 0.99 -7.64 -2.77
CA THR A 124 0.96 -6.67 -3.88
C THR A 124 1.10 -5.24 -3.35
N THR A 125 1.36 -4.27 -4.24
CA THR A 125 1.48 -2.85 -3.86
C THR A 125 0.23 -2.34 -3.16
N ALA A 126 -0.96 -2.68 -3.68
CA ALA A 126 -2.22 -2.25 -3.09
C ALA A 126 -2.49 -2.90 -1.72
N GLU A 127 -2.15 -4.18 -1.53
CA GLU A 127 -2.26 -4.87 -0.24
C GLU A 127 -1.32 -4.24 0.80
N VAL A 128 -0.06 -3.94 0.44
CA VAL A 128 0.90 -3.28 1.35
C VAL A 128 0.41 -1.90 1.76
N PHE A 129 -0.09 -1.10 0.82
CA PHE A 129 -0.69 0.19 1.18
C PHE A 129 -1.90 0.00 2.08
N GLY A 130 -2.72 -1.01 1.84
CA GLY A 130 -3.87 -1.36 2.68
C GLY A 130 -3.48 -1.73 4.12
N VAL A 131 -2.34 -2.41 4.33
CA VAL A 131 -1.83 -2.68 5.68
C VAL A 131 -1.49 -1.38 6.39
N LEU A 132 -0.89 -0.40 5.70
CA LEU A 132 -0.61 0.93 6.28
C LEU A 132 -1.90 1.71 6.51
N ALA A 133 -2.76 1.82 5.51
CA ALA A 133 -3.95 2.67 5.52
C ALA A 133 -5.00 2.22 6.56
N ASN A 134 -5.17 0.90 6.73
CA ASN A 134 -6.11 0.31 7.68
C ASN A 134 -5.47 -0.03 9.04
N GLY A 135 -4.14 0.13 9.15
CA GLY A 135 -3.40 -0.05 10.39
C GLY A 135 -3.72 1.04 11.40
N LYS A 136 -3.48 0.73 12.67
CA LYS A 136 -3.63 1.66 13.81
C LYS A 136 -2.31 1.96 14.50
N THR A 137 -1.27 1.25 14.12
CA THR A 137 0.08 1.31 14.69
C THR A 137 1.10 0.83 13.67
N CYS A 138 2.36 0.83 14.06
CA CYS A 138 3.46 0.41 13.20
C CYS A 138 3.28 -1.03 12.69
N PRO A 139 3.40 -1.27 11.38
CA PRO A 139 3.22 -2.60 10.82
C PRO A 139 4.39 -3.52 11.20
N ASN A 140 4.11 -4.83 11.25
CA ASN A 140 5.14 -5.86 11.20
C ASN A 140 5.88 -5.77 9.85
N PRO A 141 7.09 -6.36 9.74
CA PRO A 141 7.80 -6.41 8.46
C PRO A 141 6.94 -7.01 7.35
N LEU A 142 6.93 -6.34 6.19
CA LEU A 142 6.18 -6.71 5.00
C LEU A 142 7.14 -6.97 3.85
N THR A 143 6.82 -7.95 3.03
CA THR A 143 7.51 -8.18 1.75
C THR A 143 6.52 -7.91 0.62
N MET A 144 6.86 -6.98 -0.27
CA MET A 144 6.06 -6.58 -1.42
C MET A 144 6.67 -7.11 -2.71
N TYR A 145 5.82 -7.51 -3.64
CA TYR A 145 6.20 -7.76 -5.03
C TYR A 145 5.34 -6.92 -5.97
N ASP A 146 5.99 -6.14 -6.82
CA ASP A 146 5.33 -5.22 -7.76
C ASP A 146 5.37 -5.70 -9.22
N GLY A 147 5.68 -7.00 -9.45
CA GLY A 147 5.86 -7.60 -10.77
C GLY A 147 7.29 -7.45 -11.34
N ARG A 148 8.14 -6.61 -10.75
CA ARG A 148 9.49 -6.30 -11.24
C ARG A 148 10.54 -6.19 -10.14
N ARG A 149 10.09 -6.06 -8.88
CA ARG A 149 10.95 -5.91 -7.69
C ARG A 149 10.36 -6.67 -6.54
N VAL A 150 11.26 -7.14 -5.68
CA VAL A 150 10.91 -7.53 -4.32
C VAL A 150 11.40 -6.45 -3.38
N VAL A 151 10.53 -6.00 -2.51
CA VAL A 151 10.79 -4.91 -1.57
C VAL A 151 10.46 -5.36 -0.17
N GLN A 152 11.33 -5.05 0.78
CA GLN A 152 11.08 -5.21 2.20
C GLN A 152 10.77 -3.86 2.82
N LEU A 153 9.64 -3.78 3.54
CA LEU A 153 9.31 -2.68 4.44
C LEU A 153 9.43 -3.19 5.87
N ALA A 154 10.11 -2.43 6.72
CA ALA A 154 10.26 -2.81 8.12
C ALA A 154 10.23 -1.56 9.00
N THR A 155 9.50 -1.62 10.11
CA THR A 155 9.57 -0.63 11.18
C THR A 155 10.93 -0.76 11.88
N THR A 156 11.66 0.35 11.97
CA THR A 156 12.99 0.44 12.60
C THR A 156 12.94 1.08 13.98
N ALA A 157 11.96 1.98 14.20
CA ALA A 157 11.69 2.57 15.50
C ALA A 157 10.21 2.99 15.58
N MET A 158 9.68 3.04 16.78
CA MET A 158 8.33 3.50 17.11
C MET A 158 8.40 4.46 18.27
N ASP A 159 7.68 5.57 18.17
CA ASP A 159 7.45 6.51 19.23
C ASP A 159 5.95 6.74 19.41
N THR A 160 5.52 6.96 20.66
CA THR A 160 4.11 7.22 20.98
C THR A 160 4.02 8.46 21.87
N SER A 161 3.24 9.44 21.43
CA SER A 161 2.98 10.67 22.16
C SER A 161 1.48 11.00 22.13
N GLY A 162 0.82 10.82 23.26
CA GLY A 162 -0.64 10.93 23.35
C GLY A 162 -1.32 9.95 22.38
N ASP A 163 -2.22 10.46 21.53
CA ASP A 163 -2.95 9.68 20.53
C ASP A 163 -2.18 9.51 19.20
N THR A 164 -0.90 9.90 19.17
CA THR A 164 -0.06 9.83 17.96
C THR A 164 0.99 8.75 18.08
N VAL A 165 1.05 7.87 17.09
CA VAL A 165 2.10 6.86 16.93
C VAL A 165 2.91 7.19 15.69
N THR A 166 4.21 7.36 15.84
CA THR A 166 5.17 7.62 14.76
C THR A 166 6.03 6.39 14.51
N CYS A 167 5.99 5.88 13.30
CA CYS A 167 6.73 4.71 12.86
C CYS A 167 7.87 5.15 11.93
N GLN A 168 9.11 5.02 12.36
CA GLN A 168 10.25 5.08 11.45
C GLN A 168 10.35 3.75 10.71
N MET A 169 10.48 3.81 9.39
CA MET A 169 10.46 2.63 8.56
C MET A 169 11.58 2.67 7.52
N SER A 170 12.07 1.50 7.14
CA SER A 170 12.94 1.31 6.00
C SER A 170 12.17 0.68 4.84
N TYR A 171 12.38 1.19 3.64
CA TYR A 171 11.97 0.60 2.38
C TYR A 171 13.22 0.15 1.64
N ARG A 172 13.37 -1.14 1.34
CA ARG A 172 14.54 -1.70 0.69
C ARG A 172 14.18 -2.62 -0.46
N VAL A 173 14.67 -2.32 -1.66
CA VAL A 173 14.61 -3.23 -2.83
C VAL A 173 15.62 -4.34 -2.60
N THR A 174 15.15 -5.55 -2.30
CA THR A 174 15.98 -6.74 -2.03
C THR A 174 16.29 -7.52 -3.30
N ALA A 175 15.45 -7.42 -4.33
CA ALA A 175 15.69 -7.96 -5.66
C ALA A 175 15.10 -7.06 -6.74
N GLY A 176 15.73 -7.02 -7.90
CA GLY A 176 15.37 -6.18 -9.04
C GLY A 176 16.06 -4.80 -9.03
N LYS A 177 15.65 -3.95 -9.97
CA LYS A 177 16.21 -2.59 -10.15
C LYS A 177 15.61 -1.63 -9.14
N GLY A 178 16.38 -0.62 -8.72
CA GLY A 178 15.91 0.47 -7.88
C GLY A 178 14.85 1.35 -8.57
N HIS A 179 14.31 2.29 -7.82
CA HIS A 179 13.32 3.25 -8.28
C HIS A 179 13.96 4.50 -8.87
N LEU A 180 13.21 5.24 -9.68
CA LEU A 180 13.56 6.54 -10.25
C LEU A 180 14.85 6.47 -11.08
N SER A 181 14.72 5.95 -12.30
CA SER A 181 15.83 6.04 -13.28
C SER A 181 16.16 7.53 -13.58
N PRO A 182 17.44 7.93 -13.65
CA PRO A 182 18.66 7.11 -13.63
C PRO A 182 19.20 6.77 -12.22
N PHE A 183 18.62 7.30 -11.13
CA PHE A 183 19.18 7.21 -9.78
C PHE A 183 19.17 5.79 -9.19
N ASN A 184 18.21 4.96 -9.58
CA ASN A 184 18.06 3.57 -9.13
C ASN A 184 18.09 3.38 -7.61
N PHE A 185 17.35 4.21 -6.87
CA PHE A 185 17.26 4.11 -5.41
C PHE A 185 16.79 2.72 -4.97
N LYS A 186 17.62 2.02 -4.21
CA LYS A 186 17.31 0.72 -3.61
C LYS A 186 16.87 0.81 -2.16
N SER A 187 17.13 1.94 -1.52
CA SER A 187 16.73 2.17 -0.13
C SER A 187 16.12 3.55 0.01
N LEU A 188 15.00 3.63 0.73
CA LEU A 188 14.32 4.86 1.07
C LEU A 188 14.02 4.84 2.57
N ALA A 189 14.11 5.99 3.22
CA ALA A 189 13.55 6.16 4.55
C ALA A 189 12.07 6.50 4.43
N MET A 190 11.27 5.98 5.35
CA MET A 190 9.85 6.29 5.42
C MET A 190 9.47 6.60 6.87
N THR A 191 8.47 7.46 7.03
CA THR A 191 7.83 7.69 8.32
C THR A 191 6.32 7.58 8.11
N ALA A 192 5.65 6.73 8.89
CA ALA A 192 4.21 6.67 8.95
C ALA A 192 3.72 7.23 10.30
N ILE A 193 2.71 8.09 10.26
CA ILE A 193 2.12 8.72 11.44
C ILE A 193 0.65 8.29 11.52
N TYR A 194 0.28 7.75 12.67
CA TYR A 194 -1.09 7.41 13.02
C TYR A 194 -1.57 8.36 14.11
N THR A 195 -2.70 9.00 13.89
CA THR A 195 -3.33 9.89 14.88
C THR A 195 -4.72 9.36 15.20
N THR A 196 -5.04 9.19 16.47
CA THR A 196 -6.31 8.59 16.93
C THR A 196 -6.62 7.25 16.26
N GLY A 197 -5.56 6.43 16.01
CA GLY A 197 -5.68 5.11 15.40
C GLY A 197 -5.99 5.11 13.90
N ALA A 198 -5.75 6.20 13.18
CA ALA A 198 -5.86 6.29 11.73
C ALA A 198 -4.55 6.80 11.12
N LEU A 199 -4.17 6.26 9.95
CA LEU A 199 -3.03 6.77 9.19
C LEU A 199 -3.30 8.22 8.80
N SER A 200 -2.51 9.16 9.33
CA SER A 200 -2.64 10.60 9.04
C SER A 200 -1.62 11.09 8.02
N GLN A 201 -0.43 10.51 8.02
CA GLN A 201 0.64 10.91 7.10
C GLN A 201 1.59 9.75 6.80
N VAL A 202 2.12 9.72 5.57
CA VAL A 202 3.31 8.96 5.20
C VAL A 202 4.31 9.89 4.55
N THR A 203 5.53 9.92 5.04
CA THR A 203 6.66 10.64 4.42
C THR A 203 7.59 9.62 3.78
N VAL A 204 8.00 9.86 2.55
CA VAL A 204 9.03 9.08 1.83
C VAL A 204 10.18 10.01 1.49
N SER A 205 11.36 9.69 2.01
CA SER A 205 12.58 10.48 1.81
C SER A 205 13.50 9.82 0.78
N ALA A 206 13.82 10.54 -0.28
CA ALA A 206 14.70 10.09 -1.37
C ALA A 206 15.54 11.24 -1.91
N GLY A 207 16.85 11.07 -1.99
CA GLY A 207 17.75 12.03 -2.64
C GLY A 207 17.71 13.45 -2.06
N GLY A 208 17.39 13.60 -0.77
CA GLY A 208 17.28 14.90 -0.10
C GLY A 208 15.91 15.58 -0.26
N PHE A 209 14.92 14.88 -0.81
CA PHE A 209 13.54 15.36 -0.94
C PHE A 209 12.60 14.49 -0.12
N ASP A 210 11.60 15.12 0.47
CA ASP A 210 10.52 14.47 1.19
C ASP A 210 9.21 14.63 0.43
N VAL A 211 8.62 13.50 0.05
CA VAL A 211 7.26 13.45 -0.49
C VAL A 211 6.33 12.98 0.62
N ASN A 212 5.31 13.75 0.89
CA ASN A 212 4.35 13.48 1.94
C ASN A 212 3.00 13.08 1.34
N LEU A 213 2.42 11.99 1.84
CA LEU A 213 1.01 11.68 1.71
C LEU A 213 0.34 12.17 2.98
N VAL A 214 -0.59 13.11 2.86
CA VAL A 214 -1.31 13.72 3.99
C VAL A 214 -2.79 13.40 3.83
N ARG A 215 -3.40 12.77 4.83
CA ARG A 215 -4.83 12.44 4.82
C ARG A 215 -5.66 13.72 4.68
N GLN A 216 -6.70 13.65 3.85
CA GLN A 216 -7.69 14.71 3.63
C GLN A 216 -8.98 14.46 4.41
#